data_f1449b95869c25bb6958fc0bca188086
#
_entry.id   f1449b95869c25bb6958fc0bca188086
#
_cell.length_a   1.000
_cell.length_b   1.000
_cell.length_c   1.000
_cell.angle_alpha   90.00
_cell.angle_beta   90.00
_cell.angle_gamma   90.00
#
_symmetry.space_group_name_H-M   'P 1'
#
loop_
_entity.id
_entity.type
_entity.pdbx_description
1 polymer ?
#
loop_
_entity_poly.entity_id
_entity_poly.type
_entity_poly.pdbx_seq_one_letter_code
_entity_poly.pdbx_strand_id
1 'polypeptide(L)'
;HDRQPLFVQLSDGSIRNKYELKIMNKTHVSILVDVNFKSEISHLTSQRQHRNITISSGNVKSVYVYLKAFERDVGDNSAVVFVVTGKDTMLEYESSFFTPKSMR
;
A
#
# COMPACT_ATOMS: atom_id res chain seq x y z
N HIS A 1 9.25 -10.53 -8.52
CA HIS A 1 8.57 -11.58 -7.82
C HIS A 1 7.34 -11.04 -7.08
N ASP A 2 6.20 -11.35 -7.58
CA ASP A 2 4.97 -10.78 -7.07
C ASP A 2 4.49 -11.53 -5.84
N ARG A 3 4.19 -10.77 -4.82
CA ARG A 3 3.56 -11.27 -3.62
C ARG A 3 2.15 -10.74 -3.56
N GLN A 4 1.22 -11.64 -3.43
CA GLN A 4 -0.15 -11.23 -3.19
C GLN A 4 -0.27 -10.67 -1.77
N PRO A 5 -0.98 -9.57 -1.58
CA PRO A 5 -1.22 -9.08 -0.22
C PRO A 5 -2.05 -10.08 0.56
N LEU A 6 -1.80 -10.16 1.86
CA LEU A 6 -2.62 -10.96 2.75
C LEU A 6 -3.92 -10.21 2.99
N PHE A 7 -5.03 -10.93 3.01
CA PHE A 7 -6.30 -10.29 3.31
C PHE A 7 -7.07 -11.07 4.38
N VAL A 8 -7.90 -10.35 5.11
CA VAL A 8 -8.80 -10.94 6.08
C VAL A 8 -10.16 -10.26 5.95
N GLN A 9 -11.20 -11.03 6.26
CA GLN A 9 -12.54 -10.49 6.30
C GLN A 9 -12.85 -10.08 7.73
N LEU A 10 -13.27 -8.82 7.91
CA LEU A 10 -13.54 -8.28 9.23
C LEU A 10 -14.99 -8.55 9.63
N SER A 11 -15.27 -8.35 10.93
CA SER A 11 -16.59 -8.66 11.48
C SER A 11 -17.70 -7.82 10.89
N ASP A 12 -17.39 -6.64 10.36
CA ASP A 12 -18.40 -5.78 9.74
C ASP A 12 -18.63 -6.12 8.26
N GLY A 13 -17.99 -7.18 7.76
CA GLY A 13 -18.12 -7.60 6.36
C GLY A 13 -17.12 -6.97 5.42
N SER A 14 -16.32 -6.03 5.89
CA SER A 14 -15.29 -5.43 5.04
C SER A 14 -14.09 -6.35 4.92
N ILE A 15 -13.25 -6.06 3.92
CA ILE A 15 -12.04 -6.82 3.63
C ILE A 15 -10.86 -5.90 3.87
N ARG A 16 -9.87 -6.40 4.61
CA ARG A 16 -8.63 -5.66 4.84
C ARG A 16 -7.49 -6.39 4.14
N ASN A 17 -6.75 -5.64 3.33
CA ASN A 17 -5.53 -6.13 2.70
C ASN A 17 -4.32 -5.54 3.41
N LYS A 18 -3.30 -6.37 3.62
CA LYS A 18 -2.03 -5.95 4.20
C LYS A 18 -0.98 -5.97 3.11
N TYR A 19 -0.32 -4.85 2.91
CA TYR A 19 0.74 -4.70 1.91
C TYR A 19 2.07 -4.43 2.59
N GLU A 20 3.12 -4.98 2.04
CA GLU A 20 4.48 -4.67 2.48
C GLU A 20 5.21 -3.97 1.34
N LEU A 21 5.64 -2.74 1.59
CA LEU A 21 6.43 -1.97 0.64
C LEU A 21 7.86 -1.92 1.15
N LYS A 22 8.81 -2.37 0.34
CA LYS A 22 10.23 -2.29 0.68
C LYS A 22 10.83 -1.12 -0.07
N ILE A 23 11.27 -0.13 0.68
CA ILE A 23 11.79 1.12 0.12
C ILE A 23 13.27 1.18 0.44
N MET A 24 14.10 1.27 -0.61
CA MET A 24 15.55 1.33 -0.46
C MET A 24 16.05 2.75 -0.63
N ASN A 25 16.89 3.18 0.28
CA ASN A 25 17.57 4.47 0.18
C ASN A 25 18.98 4.24 -0.37
N LYS A 26 19.19 4.59 -1.64
CA LYS A 26 20.48 4.43 -2.29
C LYS A 26 21.36 5.68 -2.20
N THR A 27 20.90 6.69 -1.47
CA THR A 27 21.65 7.94 -1.33
C THR A 27 22.62 7.84 -0.15
N HIS A 28 23.46 8.86 -0.01
CA HIS A 28 24.45 8.91 1.05
C HIS A 28 23.95 9.59 2.32
N VAL A 29 22.69 9.99 2.34
CA VAL A 29 22.08 10.65 3.49
C VAL A 29 20.77 10.01 3.83
N SER A 30 20.30 10.18 5.06
CA SER A 30 18.97 9.74 5.45
C SER A 30 17.93 10.56 4.69
N ILE A 31 16.83 9.93 4.33
CA ILE A 31 15.74 10.61 3.64
C ILE A 31 14.44 10.41 4.40
N LEU A 32 13.52 11.37 4.19
CA LEU A 32 12.15 11.26 4.70
C LEU A 32 11.22 11.05 3.53
N VAL A 33 10.32 10.10 3.67
CA VAL A 33 9.34 9.83 2.63
C VAL A 33 7.94 9.72 3.22
N ASP A 34 6.96 10.01 2.39
CA ASP A 34 5.55 9.78 2.70
C ASP A 34 5.05 8.68 1.78
N VAL A 35 4.11 7.87 2.29
CA VAL A 35 3.48 6.82 1.49
C VAL A 35 2.00 7.12 1.40
N ASN A 36 1.51 7.24 0.18
CA ASN A 36 0.10 7.44 -0.11
C ASN A 36 -0.35 6.36 -1.08
N PHE A 37 -1.65 6.33 -1.34
CA PHE A 37 -2.18 5.42 -2.35
C PHE A 37 -3.23 6.13 -3.17
N LYS A 38 -3.46 5.60 -4.38
CA LYS A 38 -4.55 6.05 -5.23
C LYS A 38 -5.19 4.83 -5.86
N SER A 39 -6.51 4.91 -6.05
CA SER A 39 -7.28 3.81 -6.60
C SER A 39 -8.64 4.34 -7.02
N GLU A 40 -9.28 3.64 -7.94
CA GLU A 40 -10.65 3.94 -8.34
C GLU A 40 -11.67 3.16 -7.51
N ILE A 41 -11.21 2.33 -6.56
CA ILE A 41 -12.11 1.61 -5.68
C ILE A 41 -12.80 2.59 -4.75
N SER A 42 -14.15 2.55 -4.74
CA SER A 42 -14.94 3.44 -3.90
C SER A 42 -14.74 3.11 -2.43
N HIS A 43 -14.62 4.15 -1.61
CA HIS A 43 -14.56 4.01 -0.15
C HIS A 43 -13.36 3.19 0.34
N LEU A 44 -12.31 3.10 -0.47
CA LEU A 44 -11.06 2.45 -0.03
C LEU A 44 -10.38 3.37 0.98
N THR A 45 -10.10 2.83 2.16
CA THR A 45 -9.50 3.62 3.24
C THR A 45 -8.24 2.97 3.77
N SER A 46 -7.35 3.79 4.31
CA SER A 46 -6.13 3.34 4.98
C SER A 46 -6.32 3.52 6.48
N GLN A 47 -5.83 2.54 7.26
CA GLN A 47 -5.99 2.59 8.72
C GLN A 47 -5.12 3.65 9.37
N ARG A 48 -4.01 4.02 8.74
CA ARG A 48 -3.15 5.08 9.25
C ARG A 48 -2.44 5.75 8.10
N GLN A 49 -1.98 6.97 8.36
CA GLN A 49 -1.17 7.71 7.41
C GLN A 49 0.30 7.37 7.64
N HIS A 50 1.04 7.30 6.54
CA HIS A 50 2.47 6.99 6.57
C HIS A 50 3.22 8.23 6.10
N ARG A 51 3.63 9.06 7.05
CA ARG A 51 4.31 10.31 6.77
C ARG A 51 5.63 10.37 7.52
N ASN A 52 6.59 11.10 6.93
CA ASN A 52 7.87 11.38 7.57
C ASN A 52 8.59 10.11 7.99
N ILE A 53 8.55 9.09 7.13
CA ILE A 53 9.24 7.84 7.39
C ILE A 53 10.71 8.06 7.07
N THR A 54 11.57 7.84 8.07
CA THR A 54 13.01 8.01 7.92
C THR A 54 13.62 6.73 7.40
N ILE A 55 14.39 6.82 6.32
CA ILE A 55 15.15 5.69 5.81
C ILE A 55 16.62 6.09 5.80
N SER A 56 17.41 5.37 6.59
CA SER A 56 18.84 5.66 6.71
C SER A 56 19.55 5.31 5.41
N SER A 57 20.68 5.99 5.19
CA SER A 57 21.49 5.80 4.00
C SER A 57 21.83 4.31 3.81
N GLY A 58 21.63 3.82 2.60
CA GLY A 58 21.99 2.45 2.25
C GLY A 58 21.05 1.38 2.78
N ASN A 59 20.00 1.76 3.51
CA ASN A 59 19.12 0.80 4.14
C ASN A 59 17.83 0.60 3.34
N VAL A 60 17.19 -0.54 3.61
CA VAL A 60 15.86 -0.87 3.11
C VAL A 60 14.90 -0.81 4.28
N LYS A 61 13.79 -0.14 4.10
CA LYS A 61 12.74 -0.10 5.12
C LYS A 61 11.48 -0.75 4.60
N SER A 62 10.91 -1.65 5.42
CA SER A 62 9.62 -2.24 5.13
C SER A 62 8.53 -1.38 5.75
N VAL A 63 7.57 -0.97 4.92
CA VAL A 63 6.42 -0.18 5.36
C VAL A 63 5.18 -1.03 5.13
N TYR A 64 4.40 -1.23 6.18
CA TYR A 64 3.19 -2.05 6.10
C TYR A 64 1.98 -1.13 5.99
N VAL A 65 1.22 -1.30 4.92
CA VAL A 65 0.03 -0.50 4.65
C VAL A 65 -1.19 -1.41 4.71
N TYR A 66 -2.21 -0.99 5.44
CA TYR A 66 -3.46 -1.73 5.56
C TYR A 66 -4.56 -0.92 4.88
N LEU A 67 -5.17 -1.51 3.85
CA LEU A 67 -6.29 -0.88 3.15
C LEU A 67 -7.54 -1.71 3.40
N LYS A 68 -8.67 -1.03 3.49
CA LYS A 68 -9.96 -1.66 3.81
C LYS A 68 -11.03 -1.17 2.85
N ALA A 69 -11.86 -2.10 2.37
CA ALA A 69 -13.01 -1.80 1.54
C ALA A 69 -14.01 -2.93 1.64
N PHE A 70 -15.26 -2.66 1.26
CA PHE A 70 -16.25 -3.71 1.14
C PHE A 70 -16.14 -4.36 -0.24
N GLU A 71 -16.40 -5.66 -0.29
CA GLU A 71 -16.29 -6.41 -1.54
C GLU A 71 -17.17 -5.80 -2.64
N ARG A 72 -18.33 -5.28 -2.27
CA ARG A 72 -19.24 -4.67 -3.24
C ARG A 72 -18.67 -3.41 -3.90
N ASP A 73 -17.70 -2.76 -3.24
CA ASP A 73 -17.06 -1.57 -3.78
C ASP A 73 -15.88 -1.90 -4.69
N VAL A 74 -15.43 -3.15 -4.68
CA VAL A 74 -14.33 -3.61 -5.52
C VAL A 74 -14.95 -4.22 -6.77
N GLY A 75 -15.09 -3.42 -7.82
CA GLY A 75 -15.66 -3.90 -9.07
C GLY A 75 -14.64 -4.67 -9.90
N ASP A 76 -14.73 -4.50 -11.21
CA ASP A 76 -13.79 -5.15 -12.12
C ASP A 76 -12.39 -4.58 -12.02
N ASN A 77 -12.27 -3.34 -11.56
CA ASN A 77 -10.97 -2.68 -11.42
C ASN A 77 -10.57 -2.71 -9.95
N SER A 78 -9.60 -3.56 -9.64
CA SER A 78 -9.07 -3.71 -8.28
C SER A 78 -7.69 -3.08 -8.13
N ALA A 79 -7.27 -2.26 -9.09
CA ALA A 79 -5.91 -1.70 -9.08
C ALA A 79 -5.72 -0.71 -7.94
N VAL A 80 -4.56 -0.79 -7.31
CA VAL A 80 -4.13 0.13 -6.27
C VAL A 80 -2.70 0.54 -6.60
N VAL A 81 -2.43 1.84 -6.54
CA VAL A 81 -1.08 2.35 -6.77
C VAL A 81 -0.61 3.02 -5.50
N PHE A 82 0.51 2.56 -4.97
CA PHE A 82 1.15 3.20 -3.82
C PHE A 82 2.14 4.22 -4.32
N VAL A 83 2.09 5.42 -3.78
CA VAL A 83 2.95 6.53 -4.19
C VAL A 83 3.85 6.88 -3.03
N VAL A 84 5.16 6.74 -3.23
CA VAL A 84 6.16 7.10 -2.23
C VAL A 84 6.81 8.39 -2.68
N THR A 85 6.67 9.44 -1.87
CA THR A 85 7.20 10.75 -2.23
C THR A 85 8.22 11.20 -1.19
N GLY A 86 9.34 11.71 -1.68
CA GLY A 86 10.36 12.36 -0.86
C GLY A 86 10.63 13.74 -1.44
N LYS A 87 11.69 14.38 -0.94
CA LYS A 87 12.01 15.73 -1.36
C LYS A 87 12.27 15.82 -2.88
N ASP A 88 13.04 14.87 -3.40
CA ASP A 88 13.40 14.87 -4.83
C ASP A 88 13.05 13.54 -5.49
N THR A 89 12.14 12.77 -4.89
CA THR A 89 11.88 11.41 -5.33
C THR A 89 10.38 11.15 -5.33
N MET A 90 9.93 10.46 -6.37
CA MET A 90 8.57 9.92 -6.39
C MET A 90 8.64 8.54 -7.02
N LEU A 91 8.17 7.53 -6.30
CA LEU A 91 8.10 6.17 -6.78
C LEU A 91 6.67 5.68 -6.73
N GLU A 92 6.31 4.83 -7.68
CA GLU A 92 4.98 4.22 -7.70
C GLU A 92 5.12 2.71 -7.69
N TYR A 93 4.28 2.07 -6.90
CA TYR A 93 4.22 0.61 -6.81
C TYR A 93 2.80 0.17 -7.13
N GLU A 94 2.66 -0.62 -8.18
CA GLU A 94 1.36 -1.11 -8.60
C GLU A 94 1.01 -2.39 -7.84
N SER A 95 -0.24 -2.51 -7.44
CA SER A 95 -0.73 -3.67 -6.75
C SER A 95 -2.23 -3.84 -7.03
N SER A 96 -2.86 -4.74 -6.30
CA SER A 96 -4.28 -5.01 -6.44
C SER A 96 -4.90 -5.18 -5.06
N PHE A 97 -6.20 -4.93 -4.97
CA PHE A 97 -6.95 -5.22 -3.77
C PHE A 97 -7.64 -6.57 -3.94
N PHE A 98 -7.31 -7.51 -3.08
CA PHE A 98 -7.83 -8.88 -3.18
C PHE A 98 -9.02 -9.09 -2.25
N THR A 99 -10.00 -9.83 -2.75
CA THR A 99 -11.19 -10.22 -2.01
C THR A 99 -11.37 -11.72 -2.14
N PRO A 100 -12.23 -12.34 -1.31
CA PRO A 100 -12.52 -13.76 -1.48
C PRO A 100 -13.00 -14.10 -2.90
N LYS A 101 -13.72 -13.17 -3.53
CA LYS A 101 -14.20 -13.36 -4.90
C LYS A 101 -13.04 -13.42 -5.89
N SER A 102 -11.98 -12.66 -5.65
CA SER A 102 -10.81 -12.62 -6.53
C SER A 102 -10.04 -13.93 -6.53
N MET A 103 -10.23 -14.75 -5.50
CA MET A 103 -9.46 -15.99 -5.33
C MET A 103 -10.15 -17.20 -5.95
N ARG A 104 -11.29 -17.00 -6.58
CA ARG A 104 -12.03 -18.10 -7.22
C ARG A 104 -11.59 -18.33 -8.65
#